data_42a333f59472c9cf493464b94238c3e1
#
_entry.id   42a333f59472c9cf493464b94238c3e1
#
_cell.length_a   1.000
_cell.length_b   1.000
_cell.length_c   1.000
_cell.angle_alpha   90.00
_cell.angle_beta   90.00
_cell.angle_gamma   90.00
#
_symmetry.space_group_name_H-M   'P 1'
#
loop_
_entity.id
_entity.type
_entity.pdbx_description
1 polymer ?
#
loop_
_entity_poly.entity_id
_entity_poly.type
_entity_poly.pdbx_seq_one_letter_code
_entity_poly.pdbx_strand_id
1 'polypeptide(L)'
;MAFKSTANRSHLRVVREVEAIGGHVTASASREQMGYTYDALKTYAPQMVELLVDSVRNPVFLDWDLKEHLEKVKQDIQELKNNPQGLLLEALHSTGYTGALANPLLAPEDAVDGLNGDLLEKFVAENYTAPRIVLSAYGLDHEELLSIAEPLLSDLPAVPHTMKPKSVYIGGEFRCHAETPTTDIAFAFEVPGGWQAEKECMQLTVLQFLMGGGGSFSQGGPGKGMYSRLYRHVLNKHTETQSFTAFNAIYDRSGLFGIHTTIDSEYVFLAVNLLVREFQDVATPGNVKEYELNRAKEAAKSAVLMNMESRTVASEDIGRQILTYGERKPVEDFLKAIDAVTLDDIASIAQRIISSPLTMAAHGQVSKLESYDTIAARFN
;
A
#
# COMPACT_ATOMS: atom_id res chain seq x y z
N MET A 1 -5.45 1.68 18.47
CA MET A 1 -6.55 1.75 19.52
C MET A 1 -7.93 1.34 18.97
N ALA A 2 -8.03 0.89 17.72
CA ALA A 2 -9.28 0.39 17.14
C ALA A 2 -9.87 -0.78 17.98
N PHE A 3 -11.19 -0.84 18.10
CA PHE A 3 -11.94 -1.87 18.82
C PHE A 3 -11.51 -2.08 20.29
N LYS A 4 -10.95 -1.05 20.92
CA LYS A 4 -10.73 -1.02 22.37
C LYS A 4 -11.98 -0.48 23.09
N SER A 5 -11.83 0.16 24.23
CA SER A 5 -12.96 0.71 24.99
C SER A 5 -13.67 1.86 24.25
N THR A 6 -14.99 1.90 24.35
CA THR A 6 -15.82 3.01 23.89
C THR A 6 -16.56 3.64 25.08
N ALA A 7 -17.23 4.76 24.87
CA ALA A 7 -18.08 5.36 25.90
C ALA A 7 -19.21 4.42 26.37
N ASN A 8 -19.64 3.49 25.52
CA ASN A 8 -20.77 2.58 25.78
C ASN A 8 -20.34 1.15 26.14
N ARG A 9 -19.07 0.78 25.84
CA ARG A 9 -18.56 -0.59 25.96
C ARG A 9 -17.14 -0.62 26.50
N SER A 10 -16.88 -1.43 27.51
CA SER A 10 -15.50 -1.77 27.87
C SER A 10 -14.88 -2.67 26.81
N HIS A 11 -13.55 -2.70 26.72
CA HIS A 11 -12.83 -3.55 25.80
C HIS A 11 -13.26 -5.04 25.89
N LEU A 12 -13.38 -5.57 27.11
CA LEU A 12 -13.84 -6.96 27.31
C LEU A 12 -15.26 -7.19 26.78
N ARG A 13 -16.14 -6.17 26.90
CA ARG A 13 -17.50 -6.25 26.35
C ARG A 13 -17.48 -6.24 24.83
N VAL A 14 -16.65 -5.41 24.19
CA VAL A 14 -16.46 -5.44 22.72
C VAL A 14 -16.04 -6.82 22.27
N VAL A 15 -15.01 -7.40 22.90
CA VAL A 15 -14.53 -8.76 22.56
C VAL A 15 -15.66 -9.80 22.68
N ARG A 16 -16.41 -9.78 23.79
CA ARG A 16 -17.52 -10.73 24.02
C ARG A 16 -18.65 -10.57 23.00
N GLU A 17 -19.03 -9.34 22.65
CA GLU A 17 -20.10 -9.09 21.68
C GLU A 17 -19.69 -9.58 20.28
N VAL A 18 -18.41 -9.37 19.88
CA VAL A 18 -17.86 -9.87 18.61
C VAL A 18 -17.82 -11.41 18.58
N GLU A 19 -17.28 -12.03 19.62
CA GLU A 19 -17.15 -13.49 19.69
C GLU A 19 -18.51 -14.20 19.81
N ALA A 20 -19.48 -13.60 20.50
CA ALA A 20 -20.81 -14.18 20.68
C ALA A 20 -21.56 -14.45 19.37
N ILE A 21 -21.29 -13.65 18.34
CA ILE A 21 -21.88 -13.82 17.00
C ILE A 21 -20.93 -14.48 16.00
N GLY A 22 -19.76 -14.93 16.47
CA GLY A 22 -18.73 -15.52 15.60
C GLY A 22 -18.15 -14.51 14.60
N GLY A 23 -18.14 -13.22 14.96
CA GLY A 23 -17.61 -12.15 14.12
C GLY A 23 -16.09 -12.03 14.16
N HIS A 24 -15.55 -11.34 13.19
CA HIS A 24 -14.15 -10.98 13.11
C HIS A 24 -14.00 -9.50 12.83
N VAL A 25 -13.15 -8.82 13.59
CA VAL A 25 -12.89 -7.38 13.41
C VAL A 25 -11.42 -7.17 13.06
N THR A 26 -11.17 -6.27 12.11
CA THR A 26 -9.83 -5.83 11.74
C THR A 26 -9.79 -4.31 11.61
N ALA A 27 -8.60 -3.75 11.80
CA ALA A 27 -8.37 -2.35 11.53
C ALA A 27 -7.06 -2.21 10.75
N SER A 28 -7.06 -1.32 9.78
CA SER A 28 -5.91 -1.01 8.94
C SER A 28 -5.67 0.50 8.90
N ALA A 29 -4.43 0.89 8.73
CA ALA A 29 -4.06 2.27 8.50
C ALA A 29 -3.02 2.32 7.37
N SER A 30 -3.27 3.17 6.39
CA SER A 30 -2.34 3.49 5.33
C SER A 30 -1.98 4.98 5.35
N ARG A 31 -1.21 5.46 4.38
CA ARG A 31 -0.84 6.89 4.32
C ARG A 31 -2.02 7.84 4.07
N GLU A 32 -3.09 7.36 3.45
CA GLU A 32 -4.24 8.21 3.07
C GLU A 32 -5.55 7.80 3.70
N GLN A 33 -5.69 6.55 4.16
CA GLN A 33 -6.97 6.02 4.65
C GLN A 33 -6.76 5.14 5.88
N MET A 34 -7.80 5.08 6.70
CA MET A 34 -7.95 4.11 7.78
C MET A 34 -9.21 3.28 7.54
N GLY A 35 -9.12 1.99 7.76
CA GLY A 35 -10.23 1.06 7.63
C GLY A 35 -10.56 0.39 8.97
N TYR A 36 -11.85 0.26 9.26
CA TYR A 36 -12.39 -0.56 10.35
C TYR A 36 -13.34 -1.55 9.70
N THR A 37 -13.02 -2.84 9.79
CA THR A 37 -13.79 -3.87 9.11
C THR A 37 -14.38 -4.84 10.13
N TYR A 38 -15.65 -5.20 9.93
CA TYR A 38 -16.34 -6.20 10.73
C TYR A 38 -16.97 -7.23 9.79
N ASP A 39 -16.57 -8.49 9.90
CA ASP A 39 -17.12 -9.62 9.14
C ASP A 39 -17.89 -10.56 10.08
N ALA A 40 -19.17 -10.81 9.77
CA ALA A 40 -20.02 -11.78 10.47
C ALA A 40 -21.19 -12.22 9.58
N LEU A 41 -22.07 -13.07 10.10
CA LEU A 41 -23.28 -13.51 9.40
C LEU A 41 -24.26 -12.34 9.21
N LYS A 42 -24.92 -12.29 8.04
CA LYS A 42 -25.91 -11.22 7.68
C LYS A 42 -26.99 -11.03 8.74
N THR A 43 -27.43 -12.09 9.42
CA THR A 43 -28.45 -12.02 10.48
C THR A 43 -28.06 -11.11 11.65
N TYR A 44 -26.78 -10.82 11.82
CA TYR A 44 -26.25 -9.95 12.88
C TYR A 44 -25.89 -8.56 12.39
N ALA A 45 -26.32 -8.17 11.17
CA ALA A 45 -26.00 -6.87 10.59
C ALA A 45 -26.30 -5.67 11.51
N PRO A 46 -27.45 -5.59 12.21
CA PRO A 46 -27.71 -4.49 13.13
C PRO A 46 -26.68 -4.37 14.26
N GLN A 47 -26.34 -5.49 14.90
CA GLN A 47 -25.34 -5.54 15.97
C GLN A 47 -23.94 -5.19 15.47
N MET A 48 -23.57 -5.70 14.26
CA MET A 48 -22.29 -5.39 13.62
C MET A 48 -22.14 -3.90 13.36
N VAL A 49 -23.12 -3.30 12.70
CA VAL A 49 -23.08 -1.88 12.32
C VAL A 49 -23.05 -0.99 13.55
N GLU A 50 -23.89 -1.30 14.57
CA GLU A 50 -23.91 -0.56 15.83
C GLU A 50 -22.53 -0.58 16.52
N LEU A 51 -21.92 -1.77 16.68
CA LEU A 51 -20.61 -1.89 17.33
C LEU A 51 -19.52 -1.23 16.53
N LEU A 52 -19.54 -1.37 15.19
CA LEU A 52 -18.56 -0.74 14.30
C LEU A 52 -18.64 0.79 14.41
N VAL A 53 -19.84 1.35 14.33
CA VAL A 53 -20.06 2.79 14.43
C VAL A 53 -19.69 3.30 15.83
N ASP A 54 -20.04 2.58 16.89
CA ASP A 54 -19.67 2.96 18.26
C ASP A 54 -18.15 2.98 18.45
N SER A 55 -17.43 1.98 17.88
CA SER A 55 -15.96 1.92 17.94
C SER A 55 -15.27 3.06 17.21
N VAL A 56 -15.90 3.59 16.15
CA VAL A 56 -15.36 4.71 15.36
C VAL A 56 -15.71 6.06 15.97
N ARG A 57 -16.96 6.23 16.45
CA ARG A 57 -17.47 7.52 16.94
C ARG A 57 -17.12 7.83 18.37
N ASN A 58 -17.13 6.82 19.24
CA ASN A 58 -17.09 6.98 20.68
C ASN A 58 -15.88 6.29 21.33
N PRO A 59 -14.68 6.29 20.72
CA PRO A 59 -13.52 5.66 21.35
C PRO A 59 -13.16 6.40 22.65
N VAL A 60 -12.74 5.65 23.66
CA VAL A 60 -12.20 6.19 24.92
C VAL A 60 -10.75 5.73 25.04
N PHE A 61 -9.86 6.66 25.26
CA PHE A 61 -8.42 6.41 25.34
C PHE A 61 -7.97 6.32 26.80
N LEU A 62 -8.27 5.18 27.45
CA LEU A 62 -7.91 4.92 28.82
C LEU A 62 -6.37 4.75 28.95
N ASP A 63 -5.76 5.36 29.97
CA ASP A 63 -4.30 5.39 30.13
C ASP A 63 -3.66 4.00 30.14
N TRP A 64 -4.32 3.02 30.76
CA TRP A 64 -3.79 1.64 30.80
C TRP A 64 -3.91 0.94 29.45
N ASP A 65 -5.02 1.11 28.72
CA ASP A 65 -5.20 0.55 27.37
C ASP A 65 -4.19 1.19 26.39
N LEU A 66 -3.98 2.50 26.55
CA LEU A 66 -3.03 3.26 25.74
C LEU A 66 -1.61 2.78 26.00
N LYS A 67 -1.20 2.68 27.27
CA LYS A 67 0.15 2.23 27.63
C LYS A 67 0.47 0.84 27.06
N GLU A 68 -0.44 -0.11 27.20
CA GLU A 68 -0.27 -1.46 26.65
C GLU A 68 -0.13 -1.41 25.11
N HIS A 69 -0.92 -0.58 24.46
CA HIS A 69 -0.87 -0.46 23.00
C HIS A 69 0.40 0.22 22.50
N LEU A 70 0.89 1.25 23.21
CA LEU A 70 2.16 1.92 22.87
C LEU A 70 3.37 0.97 23.01
N GLU A 71 3.38 0.10 24.01
CA GLU A 71 4.42 -0.93 24.11
C GLU A 71 4.39 -1.90 22.91
N LYS A 72 3.20 -2.27 22.44
CA LYS A 72 3.07 -3.06 21.21
C LYS A 72 3.58 -2.31 19.98
N VAL A 73 3.23 -1.03 19.82
CA VAL A 73 3.73 -0.20 18.71
C VAL A 73 5.26 -0.13 18.73
N LYS A 74 5.89 -0.03 19.89
CA LYS A 74 7.37 -0.07 20.00
C LYS A 74 7.93 -1.42 19.54
N GLN A 75 7.26 -2.52 19.86
CA GLN A 75 7.66 -3.84 19.35
C GLN A 75 7.54 -3.89 17.82
N ASP A 76 6.43 -3.42 17.25
CA ASP A 76 6.23 -3.36 15.80
C ASP A 76 7.31 -2.50 15.10
N ILE A 77 7.76 -1.39 15.73
CA ILE A 77 8.88 -0.56 15.25
C ILE A 77 10.20 -1.35 15.24
N GLN A 78 10.46 -2.13 16.31
CA GLN A 78 11.67 -2.95 16.35
C GLN A 78 11.63 -4.09 15.32
N GLU A 79 10.47 -4.69 15.09
CA GLU A 79 10.29 -5.70 14.04
C GLU A 79 10.52 -5.12 12.66
N LEU A 80 10.04 -3.89 12.40
CA LEU A 80 10.29 -3.19 11.13
C LEU A 80 11.78 -2.94 10.90
N LYS A 81 12.53 -2.54 11.95
CA LYS A 81 14.00 -2.36 11.87
C LYS A 81 14.72 -3.64 11.48
N ASN A 82 14.15 -4.80 11.82
CA ASN A 82 14.70 -6.12 11.48
C ASN A 82 14.19 -6.65 10.12
N ASN A 83 13.31 -5.91 9.44
CA ASN A 83 12.79 -6.23 8.11
C ASN A 83 13.36 -5.25 7.06
N PRO A 84 14.46 -5.61 6.37
CA PRO A 84 15.12 -4.71 5.41
C PRO A 84 14.17 -4.23 4.31
N GLN A 85 13.32 -5.11 3.79
CA GLN A 85 12.36 -4.75 2.74
C GLN A 85 11.33 -3.70 3.21
N GLY A 86 10.76 -3.89 4.41
CA GLY A 86 9.85 -2.92 5.01
C GLY A 86 10.54 -1.57 5.28
N LEU A 87 11.77 -1.61 5.81
CA LEU A 87 12.59 -0.43 6.04
C LEU A 87 12.86 0.35 4.75
N LEU A 88 13.21 -0.34 3.65
CA LEU A 88 13.47 0.33 2.38
C LEU A 88 12.22 0.96 1.77
N LEU A 89 11.06 0.31 1.88
CA LEU A 89 9.80 0.90 1.42
C LEU A 89 9.44 2.19 2.18
N GLU A 90 9.65 2.22 3.49
CA GLU A 90 9.50 3.45 4.29
C GLU A 90 10.54 4.50 3.91
N ALA A 91 11.79 4.11 3.73
CA ALA A 91 12.88 5.00 3.32
C ALA A 91 12.63 5.63 1.93
N LEU A 92 12.09 4.88 0.98
CA LEU A 92 11.70 5.41 -0.34
C LEU A 92 10.66 6.53 -0.22
N HIS A 93 9.69 6.40 0.69
CA HIS A 93 8.69 7.45 0.89
C HIS A 93 9.27 8.67 1.59
N SER A 94 9.99 8.47 2.69
CA SER A 94 10.57 9.58 3.47
C SER A 94 11.62 10.37 2.69
N THR A 95 12.31 9.72 1.76
CA THR A 95 13.35 10.34 0.92
C THR A 95 12.76 10.93 -0.36
N GLY A 96 11.85 10.19 -1.00
CA GLY A 96 11.29 10.56 -2.31
C GLY A 96 10.26 11.66 -2.25
N TYR A 97 9.58 11.85 -1.12
CA TYR A 97 8.51 12.84 -0.98
C TYR A 97 8.81 13.91 0.06
N THR A 98 8.08 15.02 -0.06
CA THR A 98 7.88 16.01 1.01
C THR A 98 6.42 15.97 1.47
N GLY A 99 6.15 16.54 2.65
CA GLY A 99 4.79 16.63 3.18
C GLY A 99 4.27 15.30 3.73
N ALA A 100 2.98 15.06 3.62
CA ALA A 100 2.31 13.95 4.31
C ALA A 100 2.77 12.56 3.84
N LEU A 101 3.06 12.37 2.56
CA LEU A 101 3.52 11.08 2.02
C LEU A 101 4.95 10.70 2.49
N ALA A 102 5.73 11.68 2.95
CA ALA A 102 7.05 11.45 3.53
C ALA A 102 6.98 10.89 4.97
N ASN A 103 5.86 11.07 5.66
CA ASN A 103 5.72 10.59 7.02
C ASN A 103 5.70 9.04 7.07
N PRO A 104 6.43 8.42 7.99
CA PRO A 104 6.42 6.97 8.15
C PRO A 104 5.05 6.48 8.64
N LEU A 105 4.69 5.24 8.28
CA LEU A 105 3.48 4.59 8.78
C LEU A 105 3.59 4.25 10.27
N LEU A 106 4.79 3.88 10.73
CA LEU A 106 5.09 3.73 12.15
C LEU A 106 5.86 4.95 12.62
N ALA A 107 5.34 5.63 13.63
CA ALA A 107 5.98 6.81 14.19
C ALA A 107 7.37 6.48 14.78
N PRO A 108 8.33 7.42 14.80
CA PRO A 108 9.57 7.25 15.57
C PRO A 108 9.29 7.01 17.05
N GLU A 109 10.15 6.25 17.73
CA GLU A 109 9.98 5.91 19.16
C GLU A 109 9.74 7.15 20.04
N ASP A 110 10.53 8.21 19.81
CA ASP A 110 10.40 9.47 20.55
C ASP A 110 9.02 10.12 20.41
N ALA A 111 8.40 9.99 19.24
CA ALA A 111 7.05 10.49 19.00
C ALA A 111 5.99 9.61 19.69
N VAL A 112 6.22 8.29 19.77
CA VAL A 112 5.35 7.35 20.48
C VAL A 112 5.29 7.68 21.96
N ASP A 113 6.42 8.05 22.58
CA ASP A 113 6.47 8.42 24.00
C ASP A 113 5.70 9.71 24.35
N GLY A 114 5.47 10.57 23.36
CA GLY A 114 4.67 11.79 23.49
C GLY A 114 3.17 11.60 23.35
N LEU A 115 2.70 10.41 22.96
CA LEU A 115 1.28 10.16 22.73
C LEU A 115 0.52 10.00 24.06
N ASN A 116 -0.62 10.67 24.18
CA ASN A 116 -1.50 10.60 25.33
C ASN A 116 -2.99 10.60 24.89
N GLY A 117 -3.91 10.35 25.82
CA GLY A 117 -5.34 10.29 25.54
C GLY A 117 -5.88 11.57 24.92
N ASP A 118 -5.50 12.74 25.45
CA ASP A 118 -5.98 14.05 24.97
C ASP A 118 -5.63 14.31 23.50
N LEU A 119 -4.39 13.93 23.08
CA LEU A 119 -3.96 14.04 21.67
C LEU A 119 -4.78 13.13 20.76
N LEU A 120 -5.09 11.91 21.20
CA LEU A 120 -5.91 10.98 20.43
C LEU A 120 -7.36 11.44 20.34
N GLU A 121 -7.94 11.96 21.42
CA GLU A 121 -9.29 12.56 21.41
C GLU A 121 -9.36 13.75 20.46
N LYS A 122 -8.38 14.65 20.52
CA LYS A 122 -8.28 15.77 19.60
C LYS A 122 -8.17 15.31 18.15
N PHE A 123 -7.34 14.29 17.87
CA PHE A 123 -7.21 13.73 16.54
C PHE A 123 -8.53 13.18 16.01
N VAL A 124 -9.28 12.44 16.83
CA VAL A 124 -10.59 11.90 16.45
C VAL A 124 -11.57 13.03 16.19
N ALA A 125 -11.66 14.03 17.08
CA ALA A 125 -12.55 15.17 16.92
C ALA A 125 -12.29 15.96 15.62
N GLU A 126 -11.04 16.13 15.24
CA GLU A 126 -10.64 16.88 14.04
C GLU A 126 -10.77 16.07 12.74
N ASN A 127 -10.62 14.73 12.80
CA ASN A 127 -10.49 13.91 11.62
C ASN A 127 -11.68 12.99 11.34
N TYR A 128 -12.47 12.61 12.36
CA TYR A 128 -13.61 11.69 12.20
C TYR A 128 -14.89 12.49 11.99
N THR A 129 -15.01 13.12 10.83
CA THR A 129 -16.14 14.00 10.46
C THR A 129 -16.93 13.40 9.32
N ALA A 130 -18.22 13.76 9.18
CA ALA A 130 -19.11 13.18 8.17
C ALA A 130 -18.54 13.20 6.74
N PRO A 131 -17.90 14.28 6.23
CA PRO A 131 -17.36 14.31 4.87
C PRO A 131 -16.16 13.35 4.62
N ARG A 132 -15.61 12.76 5.69
CA ARG A 132 -14.41 11.92 5.64
C ARG A 132 -14.67 10.46 5.96
N ILE A 133 -15.92 10.09 6.27
CA ILE A 133 -16.30 8.74 6.66
C ILE A 133 -17.20 8.16 5.58
N VAL A 134 -16.90 6.95 5.15
CA VAL A 134 -17.75 6.13 4.29
C VAL A 134 -18.03 4.83 5.01
N LEU A 135 -19.29 4.47 5.14
CA LEU A 135 -19.72 3.15 5.58
C LEU A 135 -20.09 2.33 4.34
N SER A 136 -19.39 1.23 4.13
CA SER A 136 -19.62 0.30 3.03
C SER A 136 -19.95 -1.09 3.55
N ALA A 137 -20.77 -1.84 2.83
CA ALA A 137 -21.09 -3.21 3.15
C ALA A 137 -21.12 -4.09 1.91
N TYR A 138 -20.79 -5.36 2.08
CA TYR A 138 -20.91 -6.40 1.07
C TYR A 138 -21.80 -7.53 1.58
N GLY A 139 -22.78 -7.94 0.77
CA GLY A 139 -23.75 -8.97 1.13
C GLY A 139 -24.96 -8.49 1.92
N LEU A 140 -25.17 -7.16 2.02
CA LEU A 140 -26.30 -6.52 2.65
C LEU A 140 -27.00 -5.61 1.63
N ASP A 141 -28.34 -5.49 1.72
CA ASP A 141 -29.08 -4.57 0.87
C ASP A 141 -28.86 -3.12 1.32
N HIS A 142 -28.79 -2.20 0.36
CA HIS A 142 -28.50 -0.80 0.65
C HIS A 142 -29.55 -0.16 1.59
N GLU A 143 -30.83 -0.38 1.35
CA GLU A 143 -31.92 0.14 2.20
C GLU A 143 -31.87 -0.44 3.62
N GLU A 144 -31.49 -1.72 3.75
CA GLU A 144 -31.29 -2.35 5.05
C GLU A 144 -30.12 -1.70 5.80
N LEU A 145 -28.97 -1.50 5.13
CA LEU A 145 -27.83 -0.79 5.71
C LEU A 145 -28.18 0.63 6.11
N LEU A 146 -28.88 1.38 5.24
CA LEU A 146 -29.27 2.76 5.46
C LEU A 146 -30.19 2.87 6.70
N SER A 147 -31.20 2.01 6.82
CA SER A 147 -32.12 1.99 7.97
C SER A 147 -31.42 1.79 9.31
N ILE A 148 -30.32 1.03 9.34
CA ILE A 148 -29.53 0.78 10.56
C ILE A 148 -28.55 1.92 10.81
N ALA A 149 -27.88 2.42 9.77
CA ALA A 149 -26.77 3.36 9.90
C ALA A 149 -27.21 4.82 10.07
N GLU A 150 -28.31 5.24 9.43
CA GLU A 150 -28.77 6.63 9.46
C GLU A 150 -29.02 7.15 10.90
N PRO A 151 -29.71 6.42 11.79
CA PRO A 151 -29.88 6.86 13.18
C PRO A 151 -28.58 7.00 13.97
N LEU A 152 -27.54 6.24 13.55
CA LEU A 152 -26.24 6.19 14.23
C LEU A 152 -25.25 7.24 13.72
N LEU A 153 -25.46 7.79 12.51
CA LEU A 153 -24.48 8.66 11.82
C LEU A 153 -25.02 10.05 11.47
N SER A 154 -26.34 10.29 11.57
CA SER A 154 -27.01 11.52 11.13
C SER A 154 -26.55 12.79 11.85
N ASP A 155 -26.03 12.67 13.06
CA ASP A 155 -25.55 13.78 13.91
C ASP A 155 -24.02 13.98 13.86
N LEU A 156 -23.32 13.30 12.96
CA LEU A 156 -21.88 13.49 12.78
C LEU A 156 -21.55 14.93 12.37
N PRO A 157 -20.51 15.54 12.96
CA PRO A 157 -20.11 16.89 12.61
C PRO A 157 -19.75 17.02 11.12
N ALA A 158 -20.41 17.93 10.40
CA ALA A 158 -20.14 18.25 9.00
C ALA A 158 -19.08 19.37 8.90
N VAL A 159 -17.89 19.14 9.45
CA VAL A 159 -16.79 20.12 9.36
C VAL A 159 -16.16 20.03 7.98
N PRO A 160 -16.05 21.16 7.23
CA PRO A 160 -15.40 21.15 5.93
C PRO A 160 -13.95 20.69 6.03
N HIS A 161 -13.53 19.90 5.03
CA HIS A 161 -12.15 19.44 4.96
C HIS A 161 -11.20 20.63 4.73
N THR A 162 -10.28 20.86 5.65
CA THR A 162 -9.17 21.77 5.42
C THR A 162 -8.23 21.17 4.39
N MET A 163 -8.03 21.82 3.24
CA MET A 163 -7.11 21.34 2.23
C MET A 163 -5.70 21.22 2.80
N LYS A 164 -5.18 20.02 2.89
CA LYS A 164 -3.79 19.78 3.30
C LYS A 164 -2.84 20.15 2.16
N PRO A 165 -1.63 20.65 2.45
CA PRO A 165 -0.63 20.88 1.42
C PRO A 165 -0.34 19.58 0.67
N LYS A 166 -0.20 19.68 -0.65
CA LYS A 166 0.12 18.54 -1.50
C LYS A 166 1.53 18.05 -1.18
N SER A 167 1.68 16.74 -1.10
CA SER A 167 3.01 16.12 -1.10
C SER A 167 3.66 16.32 -2.48
N VAL A 168 4.94 16.60 -2.49
CA VAL A 168 5.72 16.81 -3.72
C VAL A 168 6.81 15.74 -3.77
N TYR A 169 6.92 15.09 -4.91
CA TYR A 169 8.01 14.15 -5.16
C TYR A 169 9.30 14.91 -5.53
N ILE A 170 10.41 14.52 -4.92
CA ILE A 170 11.71 15.18 -5.10
C ILE A 170 12.83 14.21 -5.49
N GLY A 171 12.64 12.90 -5.28
CA GLY A 171 13.72 11.92 -5.40
C GLY A 171 14.74 12.01 -4.27
N GLY A 172 15.85 11.27 -4.41
CA GLY A 172 16.95 11.29 -3.44
C GLY A 172 17.46 9.91 -3.06
N GLU A 173 18.35 9.85 -2.08
CA GLU A 173 18.92 8.59 -1.63
C GLU A 173 18.85 8.40 -0.12
N PHE A 174 18.69 7.12 0.27
CA PHE A 174 18.82 6.62 1.62
C PHE A 174 19.81 5.45 1.63
N ARG A 175 20.78 5.49 2.52
CA ARG A 175 21.76 4.41 2.71
C ARG A 175 21.86 4.06 4.18
N CYS A 176 21.61 2.80 4.50
CA CYS A 176 21.78 2.24 5.83
C CYS A 176 22.86 1.16 5.78
N HIS A 177 24.00 1.44 6.36
CA HIS A 177 25.09 0.45 6.42
C HIS A 177 24.80 -0.62 7.47
N ALA A 178 24.93 -1.89 7.08
CA ALA A 178 24.84 -3.04 7.95
C ALA A 178 25.81 -4.13 7.46
N GLU A 179 26.44 -4.83 8.40
CA GLU A 179 27.28 -5.98 8.08
C GLU A 179 26.42 -7.23 7.91
N THR A 180 25.78 -7.34 6.76
CA THR A 180 24.90 -8.45 6.43
C THR A 180 25.44 -9.21 5.21
N PRO A 181 25.20 -10.53 5.11
CA PRO A 181 25.63 -11.32 3.95
C PRO A 181 24.93 -10.86 2.67
N THR A 182 23.76 -10.24 2.80
CA THR A 182 22.99 -9.73 1.67
C THR A 182 22.81 -8.22 1.75
N THR A 183 22.63 -7.59 0.60
CA THR A 183 22.31 -6.16 0.49
C THR A 183 20.98 -6.03 -0.23
N ASP A 184 20.09 -5.26 0.37
CA ASP A 184 18.79 -4.90 -0.15
C ASP A 184 18.87 -3.54 -0.82
N ILE A 185 18.37 -3.43 -2.05
CA ILE A 185 18.38 -2.20 -2.84
C ILE A 185 17.00 -2.01 -3.47
N ALA A 186 16.48 -0.81 -3.40
CA ALA A 186 15.23 -0.46 -4.06
C ALA A 186 15.40 0.84 -4.85
N PHE A 187 14.98 0.82 -6.11
CA PHE A 187 14.85 1.99 -6.97
C PHE A 187 13.37 2.26 -7.19
N ALA A 188 12.99 3.51 -7.06
CA ALA A 188 11.63 3.95 -7.31
C ALA A 188 11.61 5.30 -8.02
N PHE A 189 10.53 5.53 -8.75
CA PHE A 189 10.25 6.74 -9.50
C PHE A 189 8.81 7.17 -9.27
N GLU A 190 8.51 8.46 -9.48
CA GLU A 190 7.16 8.97 -9.37
C GLU A 190 6.27 8.47 -10.49
N VAL A 191 5.03 8.16 -10.13
CA VAL A 191 3.91 8.00 -11.05
C VAL A 191 2.99 9.20 -10.85
N PRO A 192 3.07 10.23 -11.69
CA PRO A 192 2.26 11.43 -11.53
C PRO A 192 0.79 11.16 -11.83
N GLY A 193 -0.09 11.83 -11.08
CA GLY A 193 -1.55 11.77 -11.27
C GLY A 193 -2.28 10.85 -10.30
N GLY A 194 -1.62 9.82 -9.77
CA GLY A 194 -2.21 8.91 -8.79
C GLY A 194 -3.53 8.28 -9.26
N TRP A 195 -4.45 8.01 -8.34
CA TRP A 195 -5.76 7.42 -8.65
C TRP A 195 -6.61 8.28 -9.60
N GLN A 196 -6.37 9.60 -9.65
CA GLN A 196 -7.10 10.51 -10.55
C GLN A 196 -6.75 10.30 -12.03
N ALA A 197 -5.59 9.73 -12.31
CA ALA A 197 -5.12 9.37 -13.64
C ALA A 197 -5.44 7.90 -13.96
N GLU A 198 -6.72 7.59 -14.14
CA GLU A 198 -7.23 6.21 -14.25
C GLU A 198 -6.56 5.38 -15.35
N LYS A 199 -6.33 5.99 -16.52
CA LYS A 199 -5.68 5.30 -17.64
C LYS A 199 -4.26 4.88 -17.25
N GLU A 200 -3.51 5.80 -16.67
CA GLU A 200 -2.14 5.58 -16.21
C GLU A 200 -2.09 4.56 -15.07
N CYS A 201 -3.07 4.56 -14.16
CA CYS A 201 -3.19 3.55 -13.12
C CYS A 201 -3.34 2.14 -13.69
N MET A 202 -4.16 1.98 -14.73
CA MET A 202 -4.32 0.66 -15.37
C MET A 202 -3.07 0.24 -16.12
N GLN A 203 -2.42 1.16 -16.83
CA GLN A 203 -1.13 0.92 -17.47
C GLN A 203 -0.06 0.49 -16.45
N LEU A 204 0.00 1.18 -15.30
CA LEU A 204 0.91 0.87 -14.21
C LEU A 204 0.63 -0.51 -13.59
N THR A 205 -0.64 -0.84 -13.38
CA THR A 205 -1.05 -2.14 -12.89
C THR A 205 -0.58 -3.25 -13.84
N VAL A 206 -0.83 -3.10 -15.14
CA VAL A 206 -0.37 -4.06 -16.14
C VAL A 206 1.16 -4.12 -16.19
N LEU A 207 1.86 -2.99 -16.10
CA LEU A 207 3.32 -2.91 -16.04
C LEU A 207 3.87 -3.68 -14.82
N GLN A 208 3.25 -3.55 -13.65
CA GLN A 208 3.67 -4.31 -12.47
C GLN A 208 3.54 -5.82 -12.68
N PHE A 209 2.43 -6.31 -13.24
CA PHE A 209 2.25 -7.73 -13.56
C PHE A 209 3.17 -8.21 -14.69
N LEU A 210 3.50 -7.34 -15.63
CA LEU A 210 4.46 -7.61 -16.70
C LEU A 210 5.87 -7.81 -16.14
N MET A 211 6.32 -6.88 -15.32
CA MET A 211 7.60 -6.96 -14.62
C MET A 211 7.60 -8.14 -13.63
N GLY A 212 6.65 -8.18 -12.70
CA GLY A 212 6.47 -9.25 -11.74
C GLY A 212 7.69 -9.44 -10.84
N GLY A 213 8.26 -10.63 -10.83
CA GLY A 213 9.40 -10.98 -9.99
C GLY A 213 9.03 -11.93 -8.85
N GLY A 214 9.90 -12.02 -7.86
CA GLY A 214 9.73 -12.88 -6.68
C GLY A 214 11.05 -13.26 -6.03
N GLY A 215 11.03 -14.29 -5.18
CA GLY A 215 12.24 -14.87 -4.57
C GLY A 215 12.80 -16.02 -5.42
N SER A 216 14.11 -16.13 -5.48
CA SER A 216 14.81 -17.21 -6.20
C SER A 216 14.59 -18.60 -5.56
N PHE A 217 14.36 -18.63 -4.25
CA PHE A 217 14.07 -19.84 -3.50
C PHE A 217 12.56 -20.20 -3.45
N SER A 218 11.73 -19.54 -4.24
CA SER A 218 10.32 -19.89 -4.36
C SER A 218 10.20 -21.32 -4.92
N GLN A 219 9.34 -22.15 -4.32
CA GLN A 219 9.05 -23.48 -4.85
C GLN A 219 8.46 -23.47 -6.26
N GLY A 220 8.17 -22.28 -6.79
CA GLY A 220 7.62 -22.10 -8.12
C GLY A 220 6.26 -22.76 -8.30
N GLY A 221 5.90 -23.00 -9.54
CA GLY A 221 4.68 -23.68 -9.94
C GLY A 221 3.71 -22.82 -10.74
N PRO A 222 2.62 -23.41 -11.24
CA PRO A 222 1.60 -22.68 -11.98
C PRO A 222 1.03 -21.50 -11.18
N GLY A 223 0.91 -20.33 -11.80
CA GLY A 223 0.38 -19.13 -11.17
C GLY A 223 1.35 -18.34 -10.27
N LYS A 224 2.59 -18.81 -10.07
CA LYS A 224 3.58 -18.18 -9.19
C LYS A 224 4.46 -17.10 -9.89
N GLY A 225 4.09 -16.65 -11.08
CA GLY A 225 4.78 -15.55 -11.77
C GLY A 225 6.13 -15.89 -12.40
N MET A 226 6.48 -17.17 -12.49
CA MET A 226 7.78 -17.66 -13.05
C MET A 226 8.02 -17.27 -14.51
N TYR A 227 7.01 -16.83 -15.23
CA TYR A 227 7.11 -16.31 -16.60
C TYR A 227 7.07 -14.79 -16.67
N SER A 228 7.11 -14.10 -15.53
CA SER A 228 7.26 -12.65 -15.50
C SER A 228 8.64 -12.23 -16.01
N ARG A 229 8.75 -10.97 -16.42
CA ARG A 229 9.97 -10.44 -17.03
C ARG A 229 11.16 -10.53 -16.09
N LEU A 230 11.03 -10.01 -14.86
CA LEU A 230 12.12 -10.03 -13.89
C LEU A 230 12.52 -11.44 -13.48
N TYR A 231 11.56 -12.37 -13.40
CA TYR A 231 11.89 -13.76 -13.12
C TYR A 231 12.75 -14.38 -14.24
N ARG A 232 12.35 -14.19 -15.49
CA ARG A 232 13.06 -14.76 -16.66
C ARG A 232 14.38 -14.08 -16.98
N HIS A 233 14.46 -12.76 -16.80
CA HIS A 233 15.63 -11.97 -17.19
C HIS A 233 16.68 -11.89 -16.09
N VAL A 234 16.27 -11.94 -14.83
CA VAL A 234 17.15 -11.79 -13.67
C VAL A 234 17.24 -13.07 -12.86
N LEU A 235 16.16 -13.47 -12.18
CA LEU A 235 16.20 -14.58 -11.21
C LEU A 235 16.65 -15.92 -11.79
N ASN A 236 16.27 -16.24 -13.04
CA ASN A 236 16.70 -17.47 -13.71
C ASN A 236 18.16 -17.45 -14.20
N LYS A 237 18.80 -16.28 -14.24
CA LYS A 237 20.13 -16.14 -14.82
C LYS A 237 21.22 -15.79 -13.81
N HIS A 238 20.82 -15.18 -12.71
CA HIS A 238 21.70 -14.63 -11.67
C HIS A 238 21.38 -15.27 -10.33
N THR A 239 22.11 -16.32 -10.01
CA THR A 239 21.93 -17.12 -8.78
C THR A 239 22.31 -16.36 -7.52
N GLU A 240 23.09 -15.28 -7.66
CA GLU A 240 23.50 -14.36 -6.61
C GLU A 240 22.34 -13.47 -6.12
N THR A 241 21.25 -13.41 -6.91
CA THR A 241 20.05 -12.62 -6.59
C THR A 241 19.04 -13.48 -5.85
N GLN A 242 18.74 -13.13 -4.61
CA GLN A 242 17.77 -13.85 -3.77
C GLN A 242 16.32 -13.43 -4.04
N SER A 243 16.10 -12.15 -4.30
CA SER A 243 14.79 -11.64 -4.72
C SER A 243 14.94 -10.47 -5.70
N PHE A 244 13.96 -10.33 -6.60
CA PHE A 244 13.89 -9.23 -7.55
C PHE A 244 12.43 -9.01 -7.92
N THR A 245 11.82 -7.94 -7.42
CA THR A 245 10.35 -7.77 -7.46
C THR A 245 9.97 -6.34 -7.78
N ALA A 246 9.05 -6.17 -8.72
CA ALA A 246 8.42 -4.89 -8.99
C ALA A 246 7.29 -4.62 -8.00
N PHE A 247 7.19 -3.37 -7.54
CA PHE A 247 6.12 -2.90 -6.67
C PHE A 247 5.55 -1.57 -7.16
N ASN A 248 4.34 -1.28 -6.76
CA ASN A 248 3.75 0.04 -6.89
C ASN A 248 3.07 0.49 -5.59
N ALA A 249 2.94 1.78 -5.41
CA ALA A 249 2.14 2.42 -4.36
C ALA A 249 1.45 3.62 -4.98
N ILE A 250 0.13 3.57 -5.12
CA ILE A 250 -0.66 4.62 -5.77
C ILE A 250 -1.43 5.39 -4.71
N TYR A 251 -1.37 6.71 -4.77
CA TYR A 251 -2.02 7.67 -3.88
C TYR A 251 -3.01 8.54 -4.65
N ASP A 252 -3.69 9.47 -3.99
CA ASP A 252 -4.70 10.31 -4.62
C ASP A 252 -4.17 11.03 -5.88
N ARG A 253 -2.98 11.63 -5.80
CA ARG A 253 -2.43 12.49 -6.87
C ARG A 253 -1.02 12.15 -7.32
N SER A 254 -0.40 11.16 -6.74
CA SER A 254 0.95 10.70 -7.03
C SER A 254 1.03 9.21 -6.76
N GLY A 255 2.14 8.60 -7.08
CA GLY A 255 2.44 7.22 -6.73
C GLY A 255 3.92 6.94 -6.92
N LEU A 256 4.34 5.75 -6.50
CA LEU A 256 5.65 5.19 -6.72
C LEU A 256 5.54 3.92 -7.55
N PHE A 257 6.40 3.77 -8.51
CA PHE A 257 6.71 2.50 -9.15
C PHE A 257 8.18 2.19 -8.95
N GLY A 258 8.49 0.97 -8.52
CA GLY A 258 9.84 0.61 -8.20
C GLY A 258 10.14 -0.85 -8.39
N ILE A 259 11.42 -1.17 -8.25
CA ILE A 259 11.94 -2.54 -8.17
C ILE A 259 12.78 -2.64 -6.91
N HIS A 260 12.51 -3.67 -6.13
CA HIS A 260 13.29 -4.07 -4.96
C HIS A 260 14.08 -5.34 -5.29
N THR A 261 15.33 -5.42 -4.83
CA THR A 261 16.19 -6.60 -4.96
C THR A 261 16.93 -6.89 -3.67
N THR A 262 17.07 -8.16 -3.35
CA THR A 262 17.99 -8.69 -2.34
C THR A 262 19.07 -9.49 -3.08
N ILE A 263 20.31 -9.12 -2.91
CA ILE A 263 21.47 -9.75 -3.58
C ILE A 263 22.57 -10.03 -2.56
N ASP A 264 23.43 -11.01 -2.85
CA ASP A 264 24.61 -11.24 -2.02
C ASP A 264 25.53 -10.01 -2.05
N SER A 265 26.04 -9.60 -0.87
CA SER A 265 26.77 -8.33 -0.70
C SER A 265 28.03 -8.16 -1.52
N GLU A 266 28.54 -9.24 -2.13
CA GLU A 266 29.67 -9.16 -3.07
C GLU A 266 29.25 -8.65 -4.45
N TYR A 267 27.97 -8.78 -4.82
CA TYR A 267 27.44 -8.51 -6.16
C TYR A 267 26.58 -7.24 -6.23
N VAL A 268 26.74 -6.30 -5.30
CA VAL A 268 25.98 -5.02 -5.23
C VAL A 268 26.04 -4.25 -6.56
N PHE A 269 27.22 -4.19 -7.21
CA PHE A 269 27.36 -3.54 -8.51
C PHE A 269 26.52 -4.23 -9.61
N LEU A 270 26.45 -5.56 -9.58
CA LEU A 270 25.59 -6.31 -10.50
C LEU A 270 24.10 -5.94 -10.29
N ALA A 271 23.65 -5.85 -9.03
CA ALA A 271 22.27 -5.47 -8.72
C ALA A 271 21.88 -4.12 -9.33
N VAL A 272 22.75 -3.09 -9.17
CA VAL A 272 22.54 -1.76 -9.77
C VAL A 272 22.41 -1.86 -11.29
N ASN A 273 23.31 -2.60 -11.94
CA ASN A 273 23.27 -2.79 -13.40
C ASN A 273 21.99 -3.49 -13.86
N LEU A 274 21.53 -4.50 -13.11
CA LEU A 274 20.28 -5.21 -13.41
C LEU A 274 19.07 -4.30 -13.25
N LEU A 275 19.00 -3.53 -12.15
CA LEU A 275 17.94 -2.57 -11.92
C LEU A 275 17.84 -1.54 -13.07
N VAL A 276 18.94 -0.88 -13.39
CA VAL A 276 18.99 0.10 -14.49
C VAL A 276 18.56 -0.52 -15.80
N ARG A 277 19.13 -1.68 -16.14
CA ARG A 277 18.82 -2.37 -17.39
C ARG A 277 17.34 -2.71 -17.52
N GLU A 278 16.71 -3.28 -16.49
CA GLU A 278 15.31 -3.71 -16.58
C GLU A 278 14.35 -2.53 -16.69
N PHE A 279 14.64 -1.39 -16.05
CA PHE A 279 13.88 -0.16 -16.24
C PHE A 279 14.03 0.41 -17.66
N GLN A 280 15.25 0.51 -18.17
CA GLN A 280 15.51 1.01 -19.52
C GLN A 280 14.93 0.09 -20.60
N ASP A 281 15.02 -1.22 -20.39
CA ASP A 281 14.58 -2.21 -21.35
C ASP A 281 13.06 -2.20 -21.52
N VAL A 282 12.30 -2.04 -20.43
CA VAL A 282 10.82 -1.92 -20.52
C VAL A 282 10.38 -0.57 -21.09
N ALA A 283 11.18 0.49 -20.92
CA ALA A 283 10.94 1.80 -21.51
C ALA A 283 11.29 1.89 -23.01
N THR A 284 12.04 0.92 -23.53
CA THR A 284 12.46 0.92 -24.93
C THR A 284 11.38 0.27 -25.81
N PRO A 285 10.78 1.00 -26.77
CA PRO A 285 9.78 0.44 -27.68
C PRO A 285 10.29 -0.80 -28.41
N GLY A 286 9.45 -1.83 -28.51
CA GLY A 286 9.74 -3.09 -29.19
C GLY A 286 10.50 -4.14 -28.35
N ASN A 287 11.00 -3.81 -27.17
CA ASN A 287 11.64 -4.76 -26.26
C ASN A 287 10.64 -5.63 -25.49
N VAL A 288 9.48 -5.10 -25.18
CA VAL A 288 8.38 -5.88 -24.64
C VAL A 288 7.65 -6.61 -25.77
N LYS A 289 7.42 -7.91 -25.59
CA LYS A 289 6.75 -8.74 -26.59
C LYS A 289 5.25 -8.86 -26.29
N GLU A 290 4.45 -9.04 -27.34
CA GLU A 290 3.00 -9.14 -27.24
C GLU A 290 2.54 -10.26 -26.28
N TYR A 291 3.21 -11.41 -26.30
CA TYR A 291 2.89 -12.51 -25.39
C TYR A 291 3.16 -12.17 -23.91
N GLU A 292 4.14 -11.30 -23.63
CA GLU A 292 4.43 -10.84 -22.26
C GLU A 292 3.31 -9.90 -21.77
N LEU A 293 2.87 -8.98 -22.65
CA LEU A 293 1.76 -8.08 -22.38
C LEU A 293 0.45 -8.86 -22.15
N ASN A 294 0.13 -9.79 -23.06
CA ASN A 294 -1.11 -10.59 -22.94
C ASN A 294 -1.13 -11.40 -21.65
N ARG A 295 0.00 -12.04 -21.29
CA ARG A 295 0.13 -12.73 -20.00
C ARG A 295 -0.10 -11.78 -18.82
N ALA A 296 0.48 -10.58 -18.86
CA ALA A 296 0.35 -9.59 -17.78
C ALA A 296 -1.10 -9.12 -17.62
N LYS A 297 -1.81 -8.89 -18.74
CA LYS A 297 -3.23 -8.54 -18.74
C LYS A 297 -4.08 -9.64 -18.09
N GLU A 298 -3.90 -10.91 -18.50
CA GLU A 298 -4.64 -12.02 -17.91
C GLU A 298 -4.34 -12.18 -16.41
N ALA A 299 -3.09 -12.00 -15.99
CA ALA A 299 -2.72 -12.04 -14.58
C ALA A 299 -3.36 -10.89 -13.78
N ALA A 300 -3.38 -9.66 -14.35
CA ALA A 300 -4.02 -8.51 -13.72
C ALA A 300 -5.54 -8.69 -13.59
N LYS A 301 -6.21 -9.13 -14.65
CA LYS A 301 -7.65 -9.44 -14.62
C LYS A 301 -7.99 -10.52 -13.60
N SER A 302 -7.21 -11.59 -13.58
CA SER A 302 -7.37 -12.67 -12.60
C SER A 302 -7.23 -12.16 -11.16
N ALA A 303 -6.23 -11.32 -10.89
CA ALA A 303 -6.02 -10.74 -9.56
C ALA A 303 -7.20 -9.85 -9.13
N VAL A 304 -7.73 -9.01 -10.04
CA VAL A 304 -8.92 -8.18 -9.76
C VAL A 304 -10.12 -9.05 -9.41
N LEU A 305 -10.41 -10.07 -10.22
CA LEU A 305 -11.57 -10.95 -9.98
C LEU A 305 -11.44 -11.76 -8.69
N MET A 306 -10.25 -12.34 -8.43
CA MET A 306 -10.00 -13.10 -7.21
C MET A 306 -10.11 -12.24 -5.94
N ASN A 307 -9.69 -10.98 -6.00
CA ASN A 307 -9.85 -10.05 -4.88
C ASN A 307 -11.34 -9.78 -4.59
N MET A 308 -12.19 -9.70 -5.61
CA MET A 308 -13.63 -9.49 -5.43
C MET A 308 -14.37 -10.71 -4.83
N GLU A 309 -13.77 -11.88 -4.83
CA GLU A 309 -14.33 -13.08 -4.14
C GLU A 309 -14.21 -12.95 -2.60
N SER A 310 -13.27 -12.16 -2.11
CA SER A 310 -13.15 -11.88 -0.68
C SER A 310 -14.13 -10.78 -0.27
N ARG A 311 -15.07 -11.09 0.62
CA ARG A 311 -16.06 -10.13 1.15
C ARG A 311 -15.40 -8.91 1.78
N THR A 312 -14.36 -9.14 2.57
CA THR A 312 -13.60 -8.10 3.24
C THR A 312 -12.96 -7.16 2.23
N VAL A 313 -12.21 -7.70 1.26
CA VAL A 313 -11.57 -6.92 0.20
C VAL A 313 -12.59 -6.18 -0.64
N ALA A 314 -13.72 -6.82 -0.99
CA ALA A 314 -14.77 -6.18 -1.78
C ALA A 314 -15.44 -5.02 -1.03
N SER A 315 -15.70 -5.15 0.30
CA SER A 315 -16.25 -4.04 1.09
C SER A 315 -15.27 -2.89 1.26
N GLU A 316 -14.00 -3.18 1.48
CA GLU A 316 -12.93 -2.15 1.57
C GLU A 316 -12.74 -1.43 0.22
N ASP A 317 -12.79 -2.17 -0.90
CA ASP A 317 -12.69 -1.59 -2.23
C ASP A 317 -13.85 -0.64 -2.55
N ILE A 318 -15.09 -1.00 -2.17
CA ILE A 318 -16.26 -0.09 -2.30
C ILE A 318 -16.01 1.20 -1.51
N GLY A 319 -15.60 1.10 -0.25
CA GLY A 319 -15.33 2.25 0.61
C GLY A 319 -14.22 3.14 0.04
N ARG A 320 -13.13 2.53 -0.43
CA ARG A 320 -12.00 3.23 -1.05
C ARG A 320 -12.41 3.94 -2.35
N GLN A 321 -13.19 3.30 -3.21
CA GLN A 321 -13.65 3.92 -4.47
C GLN A 321 -14.54 5.13 -4.20
N ILE A 322 -15.46 5.05 -3.25
CA ILE A 322 -16.31 6.18 -2.86
C ILE A 322 -15.47 7.34 -2.30
N LEU A 323 -14.47 7.06 -1.45
CA LEU A 323 -13.57 8.09 -0.92
C LEU A 323 -12.69 8.73 -2.00
N THR A 324 -12.30 7.98 -3.02
CA THR A 324 -11.36 8.43 -4.05
C THR A 324 -12.07 9.06 -5.26
N TYR A 325 -13.14 8.42 -5.74
CA TYR A 325 -13.83 8.81 -6.97
C TYR A 325 -15.22 9.44 -6.72
N GLY A 326 -15.77 9.30 -5.51
CA GLY A 326 -17.15 9.68 -5.21
C GLY A 326 -18.19 8.67 -5.67
N GLU A 327 -17.80 7.62 -6.38
CA GLU A 327 -18.68 6.59 -6.93
C GLU A 327 -17.99 5.22 -6.96
N ARG A 328 -18.80 4.16 -7.03
CA ARG A 328 -18.31 2.81 -7.31
C ARG A 328 -18.29 2.54 -8.81
N LYS A 329 -17.15 2.16 -9.34
CA LYS A 329 -17.00 1.75 -10.75
C LYS A 329 -17.28 0.27 -10.92
N PRO A 330 -17.99 -0.14 -12.00
CA PRO A 330 -18.18 -1.53 -12.34
C PRO A 330 -16.83 -2.24 -12.56
N VAL A 331 -16.73 -3.51 -12.12
CA VAL A 331 -15.51 -4.33 -12.30
C VAL A 331 -15.21 -4.51 -13.80
N GLU A 332 -16.25 -4.59 -14.63
CA GLU A 332 -16.16 -4.71 -16.08
C GLU A 332 -15.39 -3.54 -16.73
N ASP A 333 -15.47 -2.36 -16.15
CA ASP A 333 -14.77 -1.19 -16.69
C ASP A 333 -13.26 -1.27 -16.41
N PHE A 334 -12.86 -1.79 -15.23
CA PHE A 334 -11.47 -2.11 -14.95
C PHE A 334 -10.93 -3.19 -15.89
N LEU A 335 -11.70 -4.26 -16.13
CA LEU A 335 -11.30 -5.32 -17.06
C LEU A 335 -11.13 -4.80 -18.49
N LYS A 336 -12.06 -3.96 -18.98
CA LYS A 336 -11.94 -3.31 -20.30
C LYS A 336 -10.71 -2.39 -20.37
N ALA A 337 -10.45 -1.62 -19.30
CA ALA A 337 -9.31 -0.72 -19.26
C ALA A 337 -7.97 -1.50 -19.28
N ILE A 338 -7.88 -2.66 -18.60
CA ILE A 338 -6.74 -3.58 -18.69
C ILE A 338 -6.57 -4.11 -20.10
N ASP A 339 -7.66 -4.55 -20.74
CA ASP A 339 -7.62 -5.08 -22.12
C ASP A 339 -7.21 -4.01 -23.16
N ALA A 340 -7.53 -2.75 -22.91
CA ALA A 340 -7.18 -1.64 -23.79
C ALA A 340 -5.70 -1.23 -23.77
N VAL A 341 -4.91 -1.68 -22.79
CA VAL A 341 -3.47 -1.33 -22.68
C VAL A 341 -2.69 -1.92 -23.86
N THR A 342 -1.90 -1.11 -24.54
CA THR A 342 -1.08 -1.50 -25.69
C THR A 342 0.42 -1.59 -25.33
N LEU A 343 1.25 -2.13 -26.21
CA LEU A 343 2.70 -2.14 -26.07
C LEU A 343 3.27 -0.72 -26.04
N ASP A 344 2.71 0.19 -26.81
CA ASP A 344 3.10 1.60 -26.84
C ASP A 344 2.73 2.30 -25.53
N ASP A 345 1.58 1.97 -24.93
CA ASP A 345 1.19 2.46 -23.61
C ASP A 345 2.20 2.02 -22.53
N ILE A 346 2.66 0.77 -22.57
CA ILE A 346 3.67 0.24 -21.62
C ILE A 346 5.00 0.98 -21.78
N ALA A 347 5.48 1.13 -23.00
CA ALA A 347 6.73 1.85 -23.24
C ALA A 347 6.62 3.33 -22.83
N SER A 348 5.49 3.98 -23.16
CA SER A 348 5.23 5.38 -22.82
C SER A 348 5.16 5.62 -21.32
N ILE A 349 4.42 4.79 -20.57
CA ILE A 349 4.35 4.93 -19.10
C ILE A 349 5.70 4.65 -18.46
N ALA A 350 6.45 3.66 -18.93
CA ALA A 350 7.79 3.35 -18.42
C ALA A 350 8.76 4.51 -18.68
N GLN A 351 8.76 5.12 -19.88
CA GLN A 351 9.56 6.31 -20.20
C GLN A 351 9.22 7.48 -19.30
N ARG A 352 7.93 7.74 -19.09
CA ARG A 352 7.45 8.81 -18.21
C ARG A 352 7.90 8.59 -16.75
N ILE A 353 7.87 7.35 -16.26
CA ILE A 353 8.31 6.98 -14.92
C ILE A 353 9.81 7.29 -14.77
N ILE A 354 10.66 6.74 -15.63
CA ILE A 354 12.12 6.93 -15.51
C ILE A 354 12.60 8.35 -15.81
N SER A 355 11.76 9.22 -16.38
CA SER A 355 12.06 10.64 -16.57
C SER A 355 11.90 11.47 -15.28
N SER A 356 11.27 10.92 -14.23
CA SER A 356 11.22 11.56 -12.92
C SER A 356 12.52 11.34 -12.15
N PRO A 357 12.83 12.17 -11.13
CA PRO A 357 14.01 11.96 -10.30
C PRO A 357 14.03 10.56 -9.66
N LEU A 358 15.18 9.90 -9.65
CA LEU A 358 15.35 8.61 -8.98
C LEU A 358 15.19 8.76 -7.47
N THR A 359 14.47 7.86 -6.82
CA THR A 359 14.60 7.59 -5.39
C THR A 359 15.27 6.25 -5.20
N MET A 360 16.36 6.23 -4.44
CA MET A 360 17.13 5.04 -4.12
C MET A 360 17.15 4.81 -2.62
N ALA A 361 16.87 3.58 -2.20
CA ALA A 361 17.09 3.14 -0.83
C ALA A 361 17.93 1.87 -0.82
N ALA A 362 18.88 1.77 0.12
CA ALA A 362 19.74 0.61 0.25
C ALA A 362 20.06 0.30 1.71
N HIS A 363 20.10 -0.99 2.04
CA HIS A 363 20.47 -1.51 3.37
C HIS A 363 21.45 -2.69 3.22
N GLY A 364 22.55 -2.67 3.95
CA GLY A 364 23.61 -3.70 3.93
C GLY A 364 24.98 -3.11 3.58
N GLN A 365 25.73 -3.74 2.68
CA GLN A 365 27.08 -3.32 2.28
C GLN A 365 27.05 -2.14 1.29
N VAL A 366 26.46 -1.03 1.75
CA VAL A 366 26.22 0.18 0.90
C VAL A 366 27.49 0.90 0.48
N SER A 367 28.65 0.62 1.08
CA SER A 367 29.96 1.18 0.68
C SER A 367 30.40 0.74 -0.73
N LYS A 368 29.83 -0.37 -1.24
CA LYS A 368 30.09 -0.88 -2.60
C LYS A 368 29.18 -0.26 -3.67
N LEU A 369 28.18 0.54 -3.26
CA LEU A 369 27.29 1.25 -4.18
C LEU A 369 27.99 2.45 -4.82
N GLU A 370 27.78 2.65 -6.12
CA GLU A 370 28.16 3.88 -6.83
C GLU A 370 27.46 5.11 -6.19
N SER A 371 27.97 6.30 -6.49
CA SER A 371 27.31 7.53 -6.03
C SER A 371 25.90 7.66 -6.63
N TYR A 372 24.99 8.29 -5.90
CA TYR A 372 23.63 8.56 -6.37
C TYR A 372 23.63 9.26 -7.73
N ASP A 373 24.47 10.30 -7.90
CA ASP A 373 24.55 11.05 -9.15
C ASP A 373 24.98 10.19 -10.34
N THR A 374 25.91 9.25 -10.10
CA THR A 374 26.36 8.31 -11.13
C THR A 374 25.22 7.37 -11.56
N ILE A 375 24.46 6.86 -10.59
CA ILE A 375 23.33 5.95 -10.87
C ILE A 375 22.18 6.72 -11.54
N ALA A 376 21.81 7.88 -11.02
CA ALA A 376 20.74 8.71 -11.54
C ALA A 376 21.02 9.19 -12.98
N ALA A 377 22.27 9.53 -13.29
CA ALA A 377 22.68 9.92 -14.63
C ALA A 377 22.49 8.83 -15.70
N ARG A 378 22.34 7.58 -15.29
CA ARG A 378 22.10 6.44 -16.21
C ARG A 378 20.65 6.39 -16.72
N PHE A 379 19.74 7.15 -16.15
CA PHE A 379 18.33 7.24 -16.56
C PHE A 379 18.04 8.49 -17.40
N ASN A 380 19.00 9.42 -17.51
CA ASN A 380 18.92 10.67 -18.30
C ASN A 380 19.35 10.48 -19.76
#